data_b04c6f37ea8775fb1a3e9f1c5d6d26a8
#
_entry.id   b04c6f37ea8775fb1a3e9f1c5d6d26a8
#
_cell.length_a   1.000
_cell.length_b   1.000
_cell.length_c   1.000
_cell.angle_alpha   90.00
_cell.angle_beta   90.00
_cell.angle_gamma   90.00
#
_symmetry.space_group_name_H-M   'P 1'
#
loop_
_entity.id
_entity.type
_entity.pdbx_description
1 polymer ?
#
loop_
_entity_poly.entity_id
_entity_poly.type
_entity_poly.pdbx_seq_one_letter_code
_entity_poly.pdbx_strand_id
1 'polypeptide(L)'
;YTIENNLYFANGEKHVQVTDNPENVVAGQSVHRNEFAINGGIFWSPDGNKLAYYNMDESMVTDYPLVDITERVATAKPIKYPMAGMKSHEVKLHVYDVASGNDLIIKTGEPAEQYLTSITWNPDNERVYIGVLNRGQNHLKFNEYNALNGEYLQTIFEDKDEQYVEPVGPAHFLPNSTNEFLWIAQRDGFYHIWKHNVNNKKAKQITKGEFVITAFNGFDAKGNNIYYTSTEVSPLERHYYKHNLKN
;
A
#
# COMPACT_ATOMS: atom_id res chain seq x y z
N TYR A 1 -1.09 -17.04 -1.43
CA TYR A 1 -2.38 -17.34 -0.79
C TYR A 1 -2.20 -17.49 0.72
N THR A 2 -3.28 -17.37 1.46
CA THR A 2 -3.28 -17.54 2.92
C THR A 2 -4.16 -18.72 3.34
N ILE A 3 -3.74 -19.43 4.38
CA ILE A 3 -4.55 -20.41 5.09
C ILE A 3 -4.52 -20.03 6.56
N GLU A 4 -5.70 -19.79 7.14
CA GLU A 4 -5.83 -19.26 8.50
C GLU A 4 -5.00 -17.97 8.64
N ASN A 5 -4.02 -17.95 9.54
CA ASN A 5 -3.18 -16.78 9.82
C ASN A 5 -1.85 -16.78 9.06
N ASN A 6 -1.60 -17.80 8.22
CA ASN A 6 -0.31 -18.02 7.61
C ASN A 6 -0.30 -17.79 6.11
N LEU A 7 0.86 -17.31 5.63
CA LEU A 7 1.15 -17.05 4.22
C LEU A 7 1.85 -18.23 3.58
N TYR A 8 1.43 -18.55 2.36
CA TYR A 8 2.00 -19.59 1.50
C TYR A 8 2.17 -19.04 0.08
N PHE A 9 3.10 -19.62 -0.68
CA PHE A 9 3.12 -19.46 -2.13
C PHE A 9 3.25 -20.82 -2.82
N ALA A 10 2.83 -20.89 -4.09
CA ALA A 10 2.96 -22.07 -4.95
C ALA A 10 3.97 -21.78 -6.06
N ASN A 11 4.84 -22.76 -6.34
CA ASN A 11 5.71 -22.77 -7.49
C ASN A 11 5.52 -24.14 -8.21
N GLY A 12 4.68 -24.11 -9.24
CA GLY A 12 4.14 -25.33 -9.84
C GLY A 12 3.30 -26.12 -8.82
N GLU A 13 3.62 -27.40 -8.64
CA GLU A 13 2.93 -28.27 -7.67
C GLU A 13 3.49 -28.15 -6.24
N LYS A 14 4.62 -27.46 -6.07
CA LYS A 14 5.23 -27.28 -4.75
C LYS A 14 4.58 -26.10 -4.02
N HIS A 15 4.05 -26.38 -2.85
CA HIS A 15 3.54 -25.38 -1.91
C HIS A 15 4.58 -25.11 -0.81
N VAL A 16 4.87 -23.84 -0.57
CA VAL A 16 5.85 -23.39 0.42
C VAL A 16 5.13 -22.53 1.47
N GLN A 17 5.27 -22.91 2.72
CA GLN A 17 4.82 -22.13 3.84
C GLN A 17 5.87 -21.02 4.11
N VAL A 18 5.43 -19.75 4.13
CA VAL A 18 6.29 -18.60 4.38
C VAL A 18 6.32 -18.24 5.86
N THR A 19 5.17 -18.35 6.54
CA THR A 19 5.04 -17.99 7.95
C THR A 19 4.46 -19.13 8.79
N ASP A 20 4.85 -19.14 10.07
CA ASP A 20 4.27 -19.99 11.11
C ASP A 20 3.93 -19.11 12.32
N ASN A 21 2.82 -18.37 12.19
CA ASN A 21 2.42 -17.35 13.13
C ASN A 21 1.63 -17.94 14.31
N PRO A 22 1.81 -17.38 15.52
CA PRO A 22 0.93 -17.71 16.65
C PRO A 22 -0.49 -17.16 16.43
N GLU A 23 -1.42 -17.57 17.28
CA GLU A 23 -2.75 -17.01 17.34
C GLU A 23 -2.69 -15.45 17.45
N ASN A 24 -3.59 -14.76 16.76
CA ASN A 24 -3.68 -13.30 16.68
C ASN A 24 -2.52 -12.59 15.95
N VAL A 25 -1.66 -13.32 15.24
CA VAL A 25 -0.71 -12.73 14.30
C VAL A 25 -1.04 -13.24 12.90
N VAL A 26 -1.35 -12.33 11.98
CA VAL A 26 -1.89 -12.64 10.65
C VAL A 26 -0.95 -12.16 9.56
N ALA A 27 -0.59 -13.03 8.61
CA ALA A 27 0.29 -12.69 7.50
C ALA A 27 -0.43 -12.70 6.14
N GLY A 28 -0.01 -11.80 5.24
CA GLY A 28 -0.43 -11.77 3.84
C GLY A 28 -1.88 -11.35 3.59
N GLN A 29 -2.59 -10.89 4.60
CA GLN A 29 -3.94 -10.36 4.48
C GLN A 29 -3.94 -8.83 4.44
N SER A 30 -5.04 -8.24 3.95
CA SER A 30 -5.25 -6.81 4.04
C SER A 30 -5.37 -6.37 5.50
N VAL A 31 -4.86 -5.20 5.79
CA VAL A 31 -4.84 -4.62 7.15
C VAL A 31 -5.68 -3.34 7.21
N HIS A 32 -5.86 -2.78 8.39
CA HIS A 32 -6.56 -1.51 8.63
C HIS A 32 -7.94 -1.42 7.97
N ARG A 33 -8.65 -2.55 7.86
CA ARG A 33 -10.00 -2.62 7.29
C ARG A 33 -10.11 -2.11 5.85
N ASN A 34 -9.06 -2.28 5.06
CA ASN A 34 -8.96 -1.79 3.68
C ASN A 34 -9.02 -0.25 3.54
N GLU A 35 -8.77 0.49 4.62
CA GLU A 35 -8.62 1.93 4.57
C GLU A 35 -7.32 2.35 3.86
N PHE A 36 -7.22 3.61 3.46
CA PHE A 36 -6.00 4.20 2.88
C PHE A 36 -5.47 3.47 1.64
N ALA A 37 -6.37 2.96 0.79
CA ALA A 37 -6.08 2.16 -0.40
C ALA A 37 -5.31 0.86 -0.13
N ILE A 38 -5.43 0.31 1.08
CA ILE A 38 -4.85 -0.99 1.43
C ILE A 38 -5.85 -2.07 1.02
N ASN A 39 -5.69 -2.65 -0.19
CA ASN A 39 -6.62 -3.62 -0.76
C ASN A 39 -6.07 -5.06 -0.80
N GLY A 40 -4.89 -5.27 -0.22
CA GLY A 40 -4.24 -6.59 -0.15
C GLY A 40 -3.09 -6.58 0.83
N GLY A 41 -2.49 -7.75 1.06
CA GLY A 41 -1.37 -7.91 1.99
C GLY A 41 -0.15 -8.62 1.40
N ILE A 42 -0.13 -8.82 0.07
CA ILE A 42 0.90 -9.60 -0.64
C ILE A 42 1.36 -8.79 -1.86
N PHE A 43 2.68 -8.54 -1.97
CA PHE A 43 3.27 -7.66 -2.98
C PHE A 43 4.53 -8.31 -3.56
N TRP A 44 4.42 -8.93 -4.74
CA TRP A 44 5.56 -9.53 -5.42
C TRP A 44 6.50 -8.48 -6.01
N SER A 45 7.80 -8.72 -5.92
CA SER A 45 8.79 -7.96 -6.70
C SER A 45 8.56 -8.19 -8.20
N PRO A 46 8.92 -7.22 -9.07
CA PRO A 46 8.71 -7.35 -10.52
C PRO A 46 9.33 -8.60 -11.14
N ASP A 47 10.44 -9.08 -10.61
CA ASP A 47 11.14 -10.31 -11.05
C ASP A 47 10.59 -11.61 -10.42
N GLY A 48 9.65 -11.50 -9.45
CA GLY A 48 9.06 -12.64 -8.75
C GLY A 48 9.99 -13.36 -7.77
N ASN A 49 11.16 -12.80 -7.46
CA ASN A 49 12.15 -13.43 -6.58
C ASN A 49 11.97 -13.05 -5.10
N LYS A 50 11.22 -11.98 -4.83
CA LYS A 50 10.93 -11.52 -3.47
C LYS A 50 9.44 -11.29 -3.27
N LEU A 51 8.99 -11.53 -2.06
CA LEU A 51 7.60 -11.38 -1.66
C LEU A 51 7.54 -10.44 -0.46
N ALA A 52 7.07 -9.20 -0.66
CA ALA A 52 6.73 -8.34 0.46
C ALA A 52 5.31 -8.68 0.94
N TYR A 53 5.11 -8.66 2.26
CA TYR A 53 3.80 -8.96 2.84
C TYR A 53 3.60 -8.27 4.18
N TYR A 54 2.34 -8.00 4.51
CA TYR A 54 2.00 -7.54 5.86
C TYR A 54 2.00 -8.70 6.85
N ASN A 55 2.58 -8.44 8.02
CA ASN A 55 2.45 -9.25 9.22
C ASN A 55 1.81 -8.35 10.28
N MET A 56 0.58 -8.69 10.68
CA MET A 56 -0.26 -7.92 11.57
C MET A 56 -0.38 -8.63 12.91
N ASP A 57 0.06 -7.98 13.98
CA ASP A 57 -0.20 -8.41 15.35
C ASP A 57 -1.45 -7.71 15.87
N GLU A 58 -2.48 -8.47 16.18
CA GLU A 58 -3.74 -8.00 16.76
C GLU A 58 -4.00 -8.55 18.16
N SER A 59 -2.95 -9.07 18.82
CA SER A 59 -3.07 -9.64 20.17
C SER A 59 -3.57 -8.63 21.22
N MET A 60 -3.24 -7.33 21.02
CA MET A 60 -3.67 -6.24 21.90
C MET A 60 -5.05 -5.69 21.55
N VAL A 61 -5.65 -6.11 20.43
CA VAL A 61 -6.93 -5.59 19.96
C VAL A 61 -8.07 -6.24 20.72
N THR A 62 -9.04 -5.43 21.14
CA THR A 62 -10.24 -5.89 21.85
C THR A 62 -11.12 -6.77 20.98
N ASP A 63 -11.66 -7.82 21.58
CA ASP A 63 -12.68 -8.64 20.96
C ASP A 63 -14.03 -7.90 20.93
N TYR A 64 -14.60 -7.79 19.76
CA TYR A 64 -15.93 -7.23 19.54
C TYR A 64 -16.94 -8.37 19.25
N PRO A 65 -17.99 -8.53 20.05
CA PRO A 65 -18.96 -9.61 19.88
C PRO A 65 -19.88 -9.35 18.68
N LEU A 66 -19.74 -10.12 17.63
CA LEU A 66 -20.76 -10.20 16.57
C LEU A 66 -21.78 -11.27 16.95
N VAL A 67 -23.06 -10.93 16.84
CA VAL A 67 -24.13 -11.88 17.09
C VAL A 67 -24.45 -12.65 15.81
N ASP A 68 -24.17 -13.95 15.83
CA ASP A 68 -24.54 -14.84 14.73
C ASP A 68 -25.97 -15.33 14.96
N ILE A 69 -26.88 -14.92 14.07
CA ILE A 69 -28.30 -15.25 14.11
C ILE A 69 -28.67 -16.42 13.18
N THR A 70 -27.69 -17.08 12.54
CA THR A 70 -27.95 -18.21 11.63
C THR A 70 -28.33 -19.49 12.38
N GLU A 71 -27.96 -19.60 13.66
CA GLU A 71 -28.34 -20.67 14.53
C GLU A 71 -29.69 -20.39 15.20
N ARG A 72 -30.42 -21.48 15.62
CA ARG A 72 -31.70 -21.34 16.29
C ARG A 72 -31.62 -20.55 17.60
N VAL A 73 -30.53 -20.73 18.34
CA VAL A 73 -30.15 -19.89 19.49
C VAL A 73 -28.93 -19.08 19.05
N ALA A 74 -29.09 -17.77 19.00
CA ALA A 74 -28.00 -16.88 18.58
C ALA A 74 -26.74 -17.04 19.45
N THR A 75 -25.57 -17.04 18.83
CA THR A 75 -24.27 -17.14 19.50
C THR A 75 -23.42 -15.90 19.24
N ALA A 76 -22.54 -15.56 20.18
CA ALA A 76 -21.55 -14.50 19.94
C ALA A 76 -20.31 -15.09 19.25
N LYS A 77 -19.95 -14.53 18.08
CA LYS A 77 -18.69 -14.82 17.38
C LYS A 77 -17.81 -13.57 17.47
N PRO A 78 -16.84 -13.51 18.39
CA PRO A 78 -16.00 -12.34 18.54
C PRO A 78 -15.08 -12.18 17.33
N ILE A 79 -14.80 -10.91 16.99
CA ILE A 79 -13.77 -10.52 16.02
C ILE A 79 -12.85 -9.49 16.65
N LYS A 80 -11.58 -9.43 16.24
CA LYS A 80 -10.69 -8.35 16.64
C LYS A 80 -11.16 -7.04 16.00
N TYR A 81 -11.56 -6.06 16.82
CA TYR A 81 -12.02 -4.75 16.37
C TYR A 81 -11.62 -3.64 17.33
N PRO A 82 -10.70 -2.74 16.93
CA PRO A 82 -10.32 -1.61 17.77
C PRO A 82 -11.47 -0.57 17.77
N MET A 83 -12.14 -0.42 18.88
CA MET A 83 -13.13 0.65 19.02
C MET A 83 -12.44 2.01 19.18
N ALA A 84 -13.18 3.10 18.97
CA ALA A 84 -12.66 4.45 19.08
C ALA A 84 -11.94 4.68 20.43
N GLY A 85 -10.72 5.19 20.38
CA GLY A 85 -9.86 5.44 21.55
C GLY A 85 -9.17 4.20 22.12
N MET A 86 -9.39 3.00 21.57
CA MET A 86 -8.71 1.77 22.00
C MET A 86 -7.47 1.49 21.14
N LYS A 87 -6.59 0.59 21.65
CA LYS A 87 -5.42 0.14 20.90
C LYS A 87 -5.82 -0.55 19.59
N SER A 88 -5.13 -0.18 18.52
CA SER A 88 -5.21 -0.83 17.21
C SER A 88 -4.14 -1.91 17.11
N HIS A 89 -4.24 -2.74 16.07
CA HIS A 89 -3.19 -3.68 15.70
C HIS A 89 -1.92 -2.98 15.25
N GLU A 90 -0.80 -3.68 15.34
CA GLU A 90 0.49 -3.23 14.84
C GLU A 90 0.87 -4.02 13.58
N VAL A 91 1.31 -3.31 12.55
CA VAL A 91 1.64 -3.90 11.24
C VAL A 91 3.12 -3.73 10.95
N LYS A 92 3.76 -4.82 10.50
CA LYS A 92 5.10 -4.81 9.95
C LYS A 92 5.04 -5.23 8.48
N LEU A 93 5.89 -4.62 7.65
CA LEU A 93 6.13 -5.12 6.31
C LEU A 93 7.35 -6.04 6.34
N HIS A 94 7.18 -7.26 5.88
CA HIS A 94 8.23 -8.25 5.71
C HIS A 94 8.62 -8.38 4.24
N VAL A 95 9.84 -8.81 3.97
CA VAL A 95 10.31 -9.20 2.63
C VAL A 95 10.93 -10.59 2.73
N TYR A 96 10.30 -11.55 2.06
CA TYR A 96 10.75 -12.92 1.97
C TYR A 96 11.49 -13.15 0.65
N ASP A 97 12.70 -13.70 0.69
CA ASP A 97 13.47 -14.11 -0.48
C ASP A 97 13.14 -15.55 -0.85
N VAL A 98 12.61 -15.75 -2.05
CA VAL A 98 12.10 -17.05 -2.51
C VAL A 98 13.21 -18.10 -2.65
N ALA A 99 14.43 -17.69 -3.01
CA ALA A 99 15.52 -18.62 -3.26
C ALA A 99 16.18 -19.09 -1.96
N SER A 100 16.43 -18.18 -1.03
CA SER A 100 17.12 -18.49 0.24
C SER A 100 16.18 -18.89 1.37
N GLY A 101 14.89 -18.50 1.29
CA GLY A 101 13.94 -18.65 2.39
C GLY A 101 14.16 -17.64 3.52
N ASN A 102 15.01 -16.64 3.33
CA ASN A 102 15.23 -15.60 4.33
C ASN A 102 14.04 -14.65 4.38
N ASP A 103 13.60 -14.31 5.58
CA ASP A 103 12.57 -13.33 5.86
C ASP A 103 13.16 -12.17 6.66
N LEU A 104 12.94 -10.95 6.19
CA LEU A 104 13.43 -9.74 6.84
C LEU A 104 12.30 -8.73 7.10
N ILE A 105 12.44 -7.95 8.17
CA ILE A 105 11.50 -6.89 8.53
C ILE A 105 12.00 -5.56 7.99
N ILE A 106 11.13 -4.80 7.32
CA ILE A 106 11.41 -3.42 6.93
C ILE A 106 11.31 -2.51 8.17
N LYS A 107 12.34 -1.71 8.40
CA LYS A 107 12.46 -0.85 9.58
C LYS A 107 11.72 0.47 9.37
N THR A 108 10.40 0.44 9.53
CA THR A 108 9.52 1.60 9.32
C THR A 108 9.59 2.63 10.44
N GLY A 109 10.23 2.30 11.57
CA GLY A 109 10.41 3.19 12.70
C GLY A 109 9.20 3.27 13.63
N GLU A 110 9.31 4.15 14.61
CA GLU A 110 8.27 4.40 15.62
C GLU A 110 7.47 5.68 15.29
N PRO A 111 6.23 5.78 15.78
CA PRO A 111 5.50 4.82 16.62
C PRO A 111 5.01 3.60 15.82
N ALA A 112 4.88 2.43 16.45
CA ALA A 112 4.33 1.22 15.83
C ALA A 112 2.87 1.38 15.40
N GLU A 113 2.09 2.23 16.07
CA GLU A 113 0.74 2.64 15.67
C GLU A 113 0.79 3.60 14.47
N GLN A 114 1.02 3.07 13.29
CA GLN A 114 1.05 3.78 12.01
C GLN A 114 0.39 2.94 10.94
N TYR A 115 0.01 3.58 9.83
CA TYR A 115 -0.55 2.88 8.68
C TYR A 115 0.53 2.74 7.61
N LEU A 116 0.78 1.50 7.19
CA LEU A 116 1.70 1.19 6.10
C LEU A 116 0.87 0.98 4.83
N THR A 117 0.89 1.95 3.94
CA THR A 117 0.08 1.94 2.72
C THR A 117 0.95 2.09 1.47
N SER A 118 0.33 2.00 0.31
CA SER A 118 0.95 2.32 -0.99
C SER A 118 2.25 1.55 -1.27
N ILE A 119 2.32 0.29 -0.81
CA ILE A 119 3.50 -0.55 -1.00
C ILE A 119 3.84 -0.63 -2.49
N THR A 120 5.05 -0.24 -2.84
CA THR A 120 5.51 -0.17 -4.22
C THR A 120 6.93 -0.71 -4.35
N TRP A 121 7.14 -1.70 -5.21
CA TRP A 121 8.48 -2.15 -5.57
C TRP A 121 9.12 -1.21 -6.58
N ASN A 122 10.42 -0.95 -6.41
CA ASN A 122 11.21 -0.36 -7.49
C ASN A 122 11.41 -1.39 -8.62
N PRO A 123 11.43 -0.96 -9.90
CA PRO A 123 11.73 -1.87 -11.01
C PRO A 123 13.10 -2.57 -10.93
N ASP A 124 14.02 -2.10 -10.08
CA ASP A 124 15.33 -2.75 -9.83
C ASP A 124 15.26 -3.97 -8.89
N ASN A 125 14.12 -4.21 -8.21
CA ASN A 125 13.91 -5.28 -7.23
C ASN A 125 14.77 -5.20 -5.95
N GLU A 126 15.47 -4.09 -5.73
CA GLU A 126 16.34 -3.88 -4.58
C GLU A 126 15.74 -2.93 -3.54
N ARG A 127 14.72 -2.18 -3.93
CA ARG A 127 14.08 -1.15 -3.11
C ARG A 127 12.58 -1.35 -3.05
N VAL A 128 12.01 -1.05 -1.89
CA VAL A 128 10.57 -1.00 -1.66
C VAL A 128 10.20 0.38 -1.08
N TYR A 129 9.10 0.93 -1.54
CA TYR A 129 8.56 2.20 -1.08
C TYR A 129 7.30 1.95 -0.26
N ILE A 130 7.14 2.73 0.79
CA ILE A 130 6.01 2.63 1.71
C ILE A 130 5.47 4.03 1.99
N GLY A 131 4.18 4.21 1.85
CA GLY A 131 3.47 5.34 2.43
C GLY A 131 3.28 5.09 3.93
N VAL A 132 4.02 5.80 4.76
CA VAL A 132 3.87 5.75 6.21
C VAL A 132 2.95 6.90 6.62
N LEU A 133 1.70 6.58 6.96
CA LEU A 133 0.71 7.55 7.41
C LEU A 133 0.62 7.49 8.92
N ASN A 134 0.66 8.66 9.58
CA ASN A 134 0.56 8.74 11.04
C ASN A 134 -0.84 8.36 11.56
N ARG A 135 -0.93 8.02 12.85
CA ARG A 135 -2.22 7.67 13.49
C ARG A 135 -3.25 8.79 13.42
N GLY A 136 -2.83 10.06 13.37
CA GLY A 136 -3.69 11.22 13.17
C GLY A 136 -4.25 11.36 11.74
N GLN A 137 -3.79 10.55 10.80
CA GLN A 137 -4.23 10.48 9.41
C GLN A 137 -4.06 11.79 8.63
N ASN A 138 -3.13 12.62 9.05
CA ASN A 138 -2.92 13.94 8.48
C ASN A 138 -1.47 14.21 8.02
N HIS A 139 -0.60 13.22 8.11
CA HIS A 139 0.77 13.30 7.68
C HIS A 139 1.26 11.97 7.08
N LEU A 140 1.42 11.95 5.78
CA LEU A 140 1.99 10.85 5.01
C LEU A 140 3.45 11.13 4.68
N LYS A 141 4.32 10.15 4.90
CA LYS A 141 5.69 10.13 4.39
C LYS A 141 5.83 9.00 3.38
N PHE A 142 6.23 9.30 2.16
CA PHE A 142 6.54 8.28 1.18
C PHE A 142 8.04 7.95 1.26
N ASN A 143 8.35 6.85 1.90
CA ASN A 143 9.68 6.43 2.29
C ASN A 143 10.22 5.32 1.38
N GLU A 144 11.53 5.38 1.12
CA GLU A 144 12.31 4.37 0.40
C GLU A 144 13.09 3.52 1.40
N TYR A 145 13.07 2.20 1.19
CA TYR A 145 13.79 1.22 2.02
C TYR A 145 14.57 0.26 1.14
N ASN A 146 15.71 -0.20 1.66
CA ASN A 146 16.50 -1.26 1.04
C ASN A 146 15.82 -2.62 1.30
N ALA A 147 15.43 -3.33 0.23
CA ALA A 147 14.73 -4.60 0.31
C ALA A 147 15.64 -5.80 0.62
N LEU A 148 16.97 -5.59 0.73
CA LEU A 148 17.96 -6.64 1.05
C LEU A 148 18.31 -6.68 2.54
N ASN A 149 18.12 -5.57 3.27
CA ASN A 149 18.49 -5.49 4.69
C ASN A 149 17.43 -4.76 5.55
N GLY A 150 16.36 -4.27 4.94
CA GLY A 150 15.26 -3.59 5.62
C GLY A 150 15.53 -2.16 6.07
N GLU A 151 16.71 -1.61 5.78
CA GLU A 151 17.09 -0.28 6.26
C GLU A 151 16.32 0.84 5.53
N TYR A 152 15.95 1.87 6.30
CA TYR A 152 15.45 3.14 5.76
C TYR A 152 16.54 3.85 4.97
N LEU A 153 16.21 4.32 3.79
CA LEU A 153 17.13 5.07 2.93
C LEU A 153 16.83 6.57 2.93
N GLN A 154 15.59 6.94 2.63
CA GLN A 154 15.19 8.34 2.57
C GLN A 154 13.67 8.51 2.52
N THR A 155 13.20 9.72 2.81
CA THR A 155 11.84 10.18 2.46
C THR A 155 11.90 10.89 1.11
N ILE A 156 11.04 10.48 0.17
CA ILE A 156 10.93 11.06 -1.17
C ILE A 156 10.12 12.35 -1.12
N PHE A 157 8.95 12.29 -0.48
CA PHE A 157 8.08 13.45 -0.25
C PHE A 157 7.23 13.23 1.00
N GLU A 158 6.61 14.31 1.45
CA GLU A 158 5.62 14.30 2.51
C GLU A 158 4.36 15.02 2.04
N ASP A 159 3.19 14.46 2.32
CA ASP A 159 1.89 15.11 2.20
C ASP A 159 1.34 15.38 3.60
N LYS A 160 0.97 16.63 3.86
CA LYS A 160 0.41 17.09 5.14
C LYS A 160 -0.82 17.93 4.90
N ASP A 161 -1.81 17.76 5.76
CA ASP A 161 -3.01 18.58 5.78
C ASP A 161 -3.45 18.80 7.24
N GLU A 162 -4.16 19.88 7.53
CA GLU A 162 -4.67 20.13 8.89
C GLU A 162 -5.80 19.18 9.27
N GLN A 163 -6.53 18.64 8.30
CA GLN A 163 -7.66 17.75 8.51
C GLN A 163 -7.24 16.29 8.29
N TYR A 164 -6.95 15.89 7.04
CA TYR A 164 -6.58 14.53 6.71
C TYR A 164 -5.80 14.43 5.39
N VAL A 165 -5.02 13.37 5.26
CA VAL A 165 -4.36 12.94 4.01
C VAL A 165 -4.86 11.54 3.68
N GLU A 166 -5.45 11.37 2.49
CA GLU A 166 -5.99 10.10 2.03
C GLU A 166 -5.22 9.60 0.80
N PRO A 167 -4.28 8.67 0.97
CA PRO A 167 -3.59 8.04 -0.16
C PRO A 167 -4.56 7.14 -0.95
N VAL A 168 -4.44 7.14 -2.28
CA VAL A 168 -5.38 6.44 -3.17
C VAL A 168 -4.77 5.26 -3.92
N GLY A 169 -3.52 4.90 -3.64
CA GLY A 169 -2.90 3.73 -4.26
C GLY A 169 -1.37 3.78 -4.26
N PRO A 170 -0.74 2.78 -4.88
CA PRO A 170 0.71 2.71 -5.00
C PRO A 170 1.26 3.76 -5.97
N ALA A 171 2.57 3.99 -5.91
CA ALA A 171 3.28 4.73 -6.93
C ALA A 171 3.37 3.90 -8.23
N HIS A 172 3.34 4.59 -9.37
CA HIS A 172 3.45 3.95 -10.68
C HIS A 172 4.76 4.38 -11.36
N PHE A 173 5.80 3.56 -11.27
CA PHE A 173 7.07 3.85 -11.93
C PHE A 173 6.88 3.94 -13.44
N LEU A 174 7.54 4.93 -14.07
CA LEU A 174 7.53 5.06 -15.51
C LEU A 174 8.23 3.84 -16.15
N PRO A 175 7.73 3.31 -17.25
CA PRO A 175 8.42 2.28 -18.01
C PRO A 175 9.86 2.70 -18.32
N ASN A 176 10.82 1.82 -18.09
CA ASN A 176 12.25 2.04 -18.26
C ASN A 176 12.89 3.10 -17.31
N SER A 177 12.27 3.39 -16.18
CA SER A 177 12.83 4.26 -15.15
C SER A 177 12.76 3.63 -13.77
N THR A 178 13.86 3.69 -13.04
CA THR A 178 13.95 3.33 -11.61
C THR A 178 13.84 4.57 -10.70
N ASN A 179 13.75 5.76 -11.30
CA ASN A 179 13.84 7.04 -10.57
C ASN A 179 12.63 7.96 -10.76
N GLU A 180 11.76 7.68 -11.72
CA GLU A 180 10.58 8.51 -11.97
C GLU A 180 9.30 7.68 -11.82
N PHE A 181 8.34 8.24 -11.10
CA PHE A 181 7.04 7.60 -10.89
C PHE A 181 5.91 8.63 -10.89
N LEU A 182 4.70 8.15 -11.08
CA LEU A 182 3.47 8.91 -10.94
C LEU A 182 2.83 8.61 -9.58
N TRP A 183 2.26 9.63 -9.00
CA TRP A 183 1.54 9.59 -7.74
C TRP A 183 0.24 10.36 -7.86
N ILE A 184 -0.85 9.85 -7.30
CA ILE A 184 -2.13 10.56 -7.25
C ILE A 184 -2.30 11.15 -5.84
N ALA A 185 -2.49 12.47 -5.77
CA ALA A 185 -2.66 13.16 -4.50
C ALA A 185 -3.57 14.38 -4.63
N GLN A 186 -4.23 14.71 -3.54
CA GLN A 186 -5.07 15.91 -3.39
C GLN A 186 -4.24 17.04 -2.75
N ARG A 187 -3.48 17.78 -3.59
CA ARG A 187 -2.60 18.87 -3.12
C ARG A 187 -3.11 20.27 -3.46
N ASP A 188 -4.08 20.35 -4.36
CA ASP A 188 -4.67 21.62 -4.84
C ASP A 188 -6.20 21.60 -4.79
N GLY A 189 -6.78 20.78 -3.91
CA GLY A 189 -8.22 20.61 -3.70
C GLY A 189 -8.85 19.46 -4.47
N PHE A 190 -8.13 18.89 -5.46
CA PHE A 190 -8.60 17.76 -6.27
C PHE A 190 -7.53 16.69 -6.39
N TYR A 191 -7.93 15.43 -6.61
CA TYR A 191 -7.00 14.34 -6.88
C TYR A 191 -6.44 14.46 -8.29
N HIS A 192 -5.13 14.76 -8.37
CA HIS A 192 -4.40 14.91 -9.62
C HIS A 192 -3.17 13.99 -9.69
N ILE A 193 -2.70 13.74 -10.91
CA ILE A 193 -1.48 12.98 -11.18
C ILE A 193 -0.28 13.92 -11.04
N TRP A 194 0.68 13.51 -10.22
CA TRP A 194 1.96 14.17 -10.00
C TRP A 194 3.09 13.25 -10.44
N LYS A 195 4.04 13.77 -11.21
CA LYS A 195 5.26 13.05 -11.55
C LYS A 195 6.35 13.43 -10.56
N HIS A 196 6.95 12.43 -9.92
CA HIS A 196 8.02 12.56 -8.95
C HIS A 196 9.33 12.00 -9.50
N ASN A 197 10.46 12.53 -8.99
CA ASN A 197 11.79 11.98 -9.23
C ASN A 197 12.47 11.68 -7.90
N VAL A 198 12.90 10.43 -7.72
CA VAL A 198 13.50 9.90 -6.48
C VAL A 198 14.81 10.64 -6.13
N ASN A 199 15.67 10.90 -7.12
CA ASN A 199 17.02 11.42 -6.87
C ASN A 199 17.04 12.89 -6.45
N ASN A 200 16.25 13.73 -7.11
CA ASN A 200 16.22 15.17 -6.84
C ASN A 200 14.99 15.62 -6.03
N LYS A 201 14.08 14.69 -5.70
CA LYS A 201 12.85 14.90 -4.92
C LYS A 201 11.90 15.96 -5.51
N LYS A 202 12.03 16.27 -6.80
CA LYS A 202 11.15 17.21 -7.49
C LYS A 202 9.84 16.54 -7.86
N ALA A 203 8.76 17.32 -7.76
CA ALA A 203 7.43 16.93 -8.23
C ALA A 203 6.96 17.91 -9.31
N LYS A 204 6.30 17.39 -10.35
CA LYS A 204 5.61 18.16 -11.38
C LYS A 204 4.18 17.68 -11.46
N GLN A 205 3.22 18.61 -11.34
CA GLN A 205 1.82 18.30 -11.58
C GLN A 205 1.59 18.04 -13.07
N ILE A 206 0.91 16.94 -13.39
CA ILE A 206 0.65 16.49 -14.76
C ILE A 206 -0.77 16.88 -15.18
N THR A 207 -1.76 16.65 -14.33
CA THR A 207 -3.16 17.00 -14.59
C THR A 207 -3.61 18.15 -13.70
N LYS A 208 -4.46 19.05 -14.19
CA LYS A 208 -4.94 20.23 -13.48
C LYS A 208 -6.37 20.55 -13.85
N GLY A 209 -7.14 21.07 -12.91
CA GLY A 209 -8.52 21.53 -13.12
C GLY A 209 -9.41 21.22 -11.93
N GLU A 210 -10.67 21.61 -12.01
CA GLU A 210 -11.68 21.34 -10.97
C GLU A 210 -12.35 19.99 -11.21
N PHE A 211 -11.54 18.92 -11.21
CA PHE A 211 -11.99 17.55 -11.41
C PHE A 211 -11.10 16.54 -10.67
N VAL A 212 -11.56 15.31 -10.54
CA VAL A 212 -10.89 14.25 -9.82
C VAL A 212 -10.41 13.16 -10.78
N ILE A 213 -9.15 12.73 -10.65
CA ILE A 213 -8.65 11.48 -11.21
C ILE A 213 -9.19 10.33 -10.36
N THR A 214 -10.00 9.46 -10.95
CA THR A 214 -10.63 8.35 -10.25
C THR A 214 -9.92 7.02 -10.44
N ALA A 215 -9.09 6.87 -11.50
CA ALA A 215 -8.26 5.70 -11.72
C ALA A 215 -7.07 6.03 -12.62
N PHE A 216 -5.92 5.45 -12.30
CA PHE A 216 -4.79 5.34 -13.24
C PHE A 216 -4.90 4.01 -13.99
N ASN A 217 -4.94 4.07 -15.32
CA ASN A 217 -5.22 2.91 -16.17
C ASN A 217 -3.96 2.37 -16.87
N GLY A 218 -2.81 3.02 -16.68
CA GLY A 218 -1.52 2.51 -17.16
C GLY A 218 -0.78 3.44 -18.12
N PHE A 219 0.31 2.91 -18.67
CA PHE A 219 1.15 3.56 -19.66
C PHE A 219 0.96 2.91 -21.03
N ASP A 220 1.32 3.64 -22.09
CA ASP A 220 1.56 2.99 -23.38
C ASP A 220 2.89 2.20 -23.36
N ALA A 221 3.09 1.32 -24.34
CA ALA A 221 4.27 0.45 -24.41
C ALA A 221 5.62 1.21 -24.44
N LYS A 222 5.61 2.49 -24.83
CA LYS A 222 6.81 3.35 -24.86
C LYS A 222 6.96 4.23 -23.64
N GLY A 223 5.96 4.27 -22.73
CA GLY A 223 5.96 5.15 -21.57
C GLY A 223 5.83 6.64 -21.89
N ASN A 224 5.39 6.99 -23.11
CA ASN A 224 5.20 8.38 -23.52
C ASN A 224 3.84 8.93 -23.15
N ASN A 225 2.85 8.07 -23.05
CA ASN A 225 1.48 8.43 -22.72
C ASN A 225 1.00 7.67 -21.50
N ILE A 226 0.15 8.33 -20.73
CA ILE A 226 -0.62 7.75 -19.65
C ILE A 226 -2.10 7.72 -20.01
N TYR A 227 -2.78 6.76 -19.42
CA TYR A 227 -4.23 6.61 -19.52
C TYR A 227 -4.82 6.67 -18.13
N TYR A 228 -5.92 7.41 -17.98
CA TYR A 228 -6.60 7.58 -16.69
C TYR A 228 -8.09 7.80 -16.89
N THR A 229 -8.83 7.66 -15.82
CA THR A 229 -10.25 7.97 -15.77
C THR A 229 -10.46 9.18 -14.86
N SER A 230 -11.28 10.13 -15.27
CA SER A 230 -11.56 11.34 -14.48
C SER A 230 -13.00 11.83 -14.64
N THR A 231 -13.35 12.79 -13.75
CA THR A 231 -14.63 13.50 -13.75
C THR A 231 -14.59 14.82 -14.50
N GLU A 232 -13.64 15.02 -15.43
CA GLU A 232 -13.38 16.33 -16.08
C GLU A 232 -14.58 16.91 -16.82
N VAL A 233 -15.43 16.07 -17.45
CA VAL A 233 -16.65 16.52 -18.14
C VAL A 233 -17.75 16.86 -17.15
N SER A 234 -17.92 16.05 -16.10
CA SER A 234 -18.97 16.23 -15.10
C SER A 234 -18.65 15.41 -13.84
N PRO A 235 -18.92 15.93 -12.62
CA PRO A 235 -18.77 15.16 -11.39
C PRO A 235 -19.56 13.85 -11.36
N LEU A 236 -20.62 13.73 -12.14
CA LEU A 236 -21.48 12.53 -12.24
C LEU A 236 -21.02 11.54 -13.31
N GLU A 237 -20.01 11.90 -14.12
CA GLU A 237 -19.54 11.07 -15.24
C GLU A 237 -18.10 10.61 -15.03
N ARG A 238 -17.75 9.52 -15.68
CA ARG A 238 -16.39 8.95 -15.68
C ARG A 238 -15.98 8.71 -17.12
N HIS A 239 -14.95 9.46 -17.58
CA HIS A 239 -14.43 9.37 -18.93
C HIS A 239 -12.99 8.91 -18.93
N TYR A 240 -12.59 8.26 -20.01
CA TYR A 240 -11.26 7.74 -20.25
C TYR A 240 -10.42 8.75 -21.03
N TYR A 241 -9.24 9.07 -20.52
CA TYR A 241 -8.35 10.08 -21.07
C TYR A 241 -6.98 9.52 -21.40
N LYS A 242 -6.34 10.15 -22.37
CA LYS A 242 -4.94 9.97 -22.72
C LYS A 242 -4.20 11.28 -22.55
N HIS A 243 -3.06 11.27 -21.87
CA HIS A 243 -2.20 12.43 -21.70
C HIS A 243 -0.76 12.09 -22.12
N ASN A 244 -0.11 12.99 -22.85
CA ASN A 244 1.28 12.83 -23.29
C ASN A 244 2.22 13.44 -22.25
N LEU A 245 3.14 12.65 -21.71
CA LEU A 245 4.07 13.07 -20.64
C LEU A 245 5.20 13.99 -21.12
N LYS A 246 5.37 14.18 -22.45
CA LYS A 246 6.42 15.03 -23.04
C LYS A 246 5.98 16.47 -23.30
N ASN A 247 4.68 16.75 -23.17
CA ASN A 247 4.10 18.07 -23.40
C ASN A 247 3.97 18.88 -22.12
#